data_2cca43076b9bfb3c334761661f7afe2e
#
_entry.id   2cca43076b9bfb3c334761661f7afe2e
#
_cell.length_a   1.000
_cell.length_b   1.000
_cell.length_c   1.000
_cell.angle_alpha   90.00
_cell.angle_beta   90.00
_cell.angle_gamma   90.00
#
_symmetry.space_group_name_H-M   'P 1'
#
loop_
_entity.id
_entity.type
_entity.pdbx_description
1 polymer ?
#
loop_
_entity_poly.entity_id
_entity_poly.type
_entity_poly.pdbx_seq_one_letter_code
_entity_poly.pdbx_strand_id
1 'polypeptide(L)'
;MTKLIVICGATATGKSGLALNLAMRLGSVILSADSRQVYREFDIGTAKPTLAEQQLVPHYLIDVCTPTETMTVADYQQQAQALINSPLLPHSPAPLLLVGGTGLYIRSIVQGMKIPRVAPNPELRSQLESLGQSQLYGMLQQVDPVASHKIHANDCLRTLRALEVFYITGIPISEQQGEHPPDYPILQIGLDCDVEKLGLRIRKRTEQMLADGLVAEVEYLCKKYGLELPLLNTLGYQEIKQYLAGDISLDEAKELIVLHTRQFAKRQRTWFRAYPQIEWFDADDPDLLEKVWQPVQNFLDNSN
;
A
#
# COMPACT_ATOMS: atom_id res chain seq x y z
N MET A 1 -1.04 24.94 -11.00
CA MET A 1 -1.91 23.80 -10.59
C MET A 1 -1.05 22.65 -10.11
N THR A 2 -1.47 21.94 -9.06
CA THR A 2 -0.80 20.71 -8.60
C THR A 2 -0.85 19.64 -9.70
N LYS A 3 0.25 18.96 -9.94
CA LYS A 3 0.33 17.80 -10.85
C LYS A 3 0.78 16.59 -10.04
N LEU A 4 0.20 15.42 -10.30
CA LEU A 4 0.54 14.20 -9.59
C LEU A 4 1.04 13.14 -10.57
N ILE A 5 2.21 12.56 -10.30
CA ILE A 5 2.72 11.39 -11.00
C ILE A 5 2.66 10.20 -10.05
N VAL A 6 1.95 9.17 -10.44
CA VAL A 6 1.80 7.93 -9.66
C VAL A 6 2.76 6.89 -10.23
N ILE A 7 3.58 6.27 -9.38
CA ILE A 7 4.44 5.14 -9.75
C ILE A 7 3.98 3.92 -8.96
N CYS A 8 3.35 2.98 -9.66
CA CYS A 8 2.73 1.81 -9.05
C CYS A 8 3.24 0.49 -9.65
N GLY A 9 2.84 -0.63 -9.08
CA GLY A 9 3.21 -1.98 -9.52
C GLY A 9 3.52 -2.92 -8.37
N ALA A 10 3.89 -4.16 -8.68
CA ALA A 10 4.19 -5.18 -7.69
C ALA A 10 5.44 -4.84 -6.86
N THR A 11 5.54 -5.44 -5.67
CA THR A 11 6.79 -5.38 -4.89
C THR A 11 7.96 -5.94 -5.70
N ALA A 12 9.17 -5.47 -5.44
CA ALA A 12 10.42 -5.83 -6.12
C ALA A 12 10.51 -5.48 -7.63
N THR A 13 9.62 -4.65 -8.18
CA THR A 13 9.72 -4.16 -9.58
C THR A 13 10.64 -2.95 -9.75
N GLY A 14 11.27 -2.43 -8.69
CA GLY A 14 12.20 -1.29 -8.82
C GLY A 14 11.56 0.10 -8.76
N LYS A 15 10.29 0.21 -8.35
CA LYS A 15 9.55 1.49 -8.23
C LYS A 15 10.30 2.57 -7.46
N SER A 16 10.88 2.22 -6.30
CA SER A 16 11.58 3.18 -5.43
C SER A 16 12.80 3.79 -6.12
N GLY A 17 13.59 2.97 -6.82
CA GLY A 17 14.75 3.46 -7.58
C GLY A 17 14.35 4.36 -8.74
N LEU A 18 13.32 3.99 -9.52
CA LEU A 18 12.78 4.86 -10.58
C LEU A 18 12.26 6.17 -10.01
N ALA A 19 11.49 6.09 -8.92
CA ALA A 19 10.91 7.27 -8.27
C ALA A 19 11.98 8.23 -7.74
N LEU A 20 13.04 7.70 -7.13
CA LEU A 20 14.16 8.50 -6.63
C LEU A 20 14.84 9.27 -7.78
N ASN A 21 15.15 8.58 -8.89
CA ASN A 21 15.77 9.21 -10.06
C ASN A 21 14.87 10.27 -10.68
N LEU A 22 13.58 10.00 -10.83
CA LEU A 22 12.61 10.98 -11.35
C LEU A 22 12.46 12.17 -10.41
N ALA A 23 12.38 11.93 -9.08
CA ALA A 23 12.27 13.00 -8.10
C ALA A 23 13.48 13.94 -8.12
N MET A 24 14.70 13.38 -8.20
CA MET A 24 15.92 14.19 -8.34
C MET A 24 15.90 15.02 -9.64
N ARG A 25 15.49 14.42 -10.76
CA ARG A 25 15.45 15.09 -12.08
C ARG A 25 14.38 16.19 -12.13
N LEU A 26 13.28 16.02 -11.39
CA LEU A 26 12.17 16.97 -11.31
C LEU A 26 12.33 18.01 -10.19
N GLY A 27 13.27 17.84 -9.27
CA GLY A 27 13.31 18.61 -8.03
C GLY A 27 12.05 18.40 -7.17
N SER A 28 11.55 17.18 -7.11
CA SER A 28 10.28 16.81 -6.50
C SER A 28 10.45 16.05 -5.18
N VAL A 29 9.32 15.74 -4.55
CA VAL A 29 9.24 14.94 -3.34
C VAL A 29 8.46 13.65 -3.60
N ILE A 30 8.65 12.65 -2.74
CA ILE A 30 7.97 11.36 -2.82
C ILE A 30 6.95 11.24 -1.68
N LEU A 31 5.71 10.91 -2.02
CA LEU A 31 4.66 10.50 -1.10
C LEU A 31 4.55 8.97 -1.15
N SER A 32 4.84 8.27 -0.04
CA SER A 32 4.74 6.80 -0.01
C SER A 32 3.28 6.35 -0.02
N ALA A 33 2.95 5.42 -0.92
CA ALA A 33 1.68 4.71 -0.96
C ALA A 33 1.88 3.23 -0.57
N ASP A 34 2.55 3.01 0.56
CA ASP A 34 2.79 1.71 1.15
C ASP A 34 2.19 1.63 2.56
N SER A 35 1.26 0.69 2.77
CA SER A 35 0.55 0.53 4.04
C SER A 35 1.39 -0.06 5.18
N ARG A 36 2.67 -0.34 4.94
CA ARG A 36 3.60 -0.82 5.96
C ARG A 36 4.66 0.20 6.30
N GLN A 37 5.14 0.96 5.33
CA GLN A 37 6.11 2.04 5.55
C GLN A 37 5.55 3.22 6.36
N VAL A 38 4.24 3.33 6.50
CA VAL A 38 3.61 4.34 7.38
C VAL A 38 3.94 4.13 8.87
N TYR A 39 4.32 2.91 9.26
CA TYR A 39 4.61 2.58 10.66
C TYR A 39 6.08 2.80 11.01
N ARG A 40 6.31 3.45 12.14
CA ARG A 40 7.66 3.64 12.71
C ARG A 40 8.28 2.31 13.08
N GLU A 41 9.61 2.22 12.99
CA GLU A 41 10.41 1.07 13.44
C GLU A 41 10.21 -0.23 12.62
N PHE A 42 9.35 -0.20 11.62
CA PHE A 42 9.18 -1.28 10.65
C PHE A 42 9.96 -0.88 9.38
N ASP A 43 11.27 -1.07 9.38
CA ASP A 43 12.17 -0.47 8.40
C ASP A 43 12.69 -1.49 7.38
N ILE A 44 13.39 -2.53 7.84
CA ILE A 44 14.02 -3.52 6.97
C ILE A 44 12.97 -4.38 6.27
N GLY A 45 12.04 -4.97 7.03
CA GLY A 45 11.01 -5.86 6.47
C GLY A 45 10.03 -5.16 5.53
N THR A 46 9.89 -3.83 5.62
CA THR A 46 9.07 -3.03 4.70
C THR A 46 9.88 -2.45 3.54
N ALA A 47 11.20 -2.61 3.54
CA ALA A 47 12.14 -1.93 2.65
C ALA A 47 11.88 -0.42 2.59
N LYS A 48 11.78 0.21 3.74
CA LYS A 48 11.63 1.66 3.87
C LYS A 48 12.84 2.35 3.24
N PRO A 49 12.68 3.53 2.62
CA PRO A 49 13.80 4.30 2.09
C PRO A 49 14.85 4.55 3.18
N THR A 50 16.10 4.34 2.84
CA THR A 50 17.24 4.60 3.73
C THR A 50 17.35 6.07 4.09
N LEU A 51 18.01 6.41 5.21
CA LEU A 51 18.26 7.79 5.56
C LEU A 51 19.02 8.55 4.47
N ALA A 52 19.94 7.88 3.75
CA ALA A 52 20.65 8.47 2.63
C ALA A 52 19.72 8.82 1.47
N GLU A 53 18.78 7.93 1.12
CA GLU A 53 17.77 8.21 0.08
C GLU A 53 16.82 9.34 0.50
N GLN A 54 16.43 9.38 1.78
CA GLN A 54 15.59 10.45 2.32
C GLN A 54 16.29 11.82 2.36
N GLN A 55 17.62 11.83 2.50
CA GLN A 55 18.44 13.05 2.40
C GLN A 55 18.55 13.56 0.94
N LEU A 56 18.57 12.64 -0.03
CA LEU A 56 18.60 12.99 -1.45
C LEU A 56 17.26 13.56 -1.92
N VAL A 57 16.16 12.95 -1.50
CA VAL A 57 14.80 13.34 -1.86
C VAL A 57 13.91 13.24 -0.62
N PRO A 58 13.18 14.29 -0.25
CA PRO A 58 12.23 14.21 0.86
C PRO A 58 11.14 13.17 0.61
N HIS A 59 10.93 12.29 1.60
CA HIS A 59 9.87 11.28 1.59
C HIS A 59 8.83 11.62 2.65
N TYR A 60 7.57 11.59 2.27
CA TYR A 60 6.43 11.81 3.15
C TYR A 60 5.56 10.56 3.23
N LEU A 61 4.70 10.48 4.24
CA LEU A 61 3.82 9.34 4.53
C LEU A 61 4.60 8.05 4.88
N ILE A 62 5.80 8.21 5.39
CA ILE A 62 6.57 7.19 6.09
C ILE A 62 6.67 7.59 7.57
N ASP A 63 6.74 6.65 8.49
CA ASP A 63 6.90 6.89 9.94
C ASP A 63 5.84 7.82 10.57
N VAL A 64 4.64 7.85 10.00
CA VAL A 64 3.56 8.75 10.45
C VAL A 64 2.64 8.14 11.50
N CYS A 65 2.77 6.83 11.75
CA CYS A 65 1.90 6.07 12.66
C CYS A 65 2.76 5.24 13.62
N THR A 66 2.37 5.13 14.87
CA THR A 66 3.02 4.20 15.81
C THR A 66 2.52 2.77 15.56
N PRO A 67 3.31 1.72 15.87
CA PRO A 67 2.90 0.33 15.63
C PRO A 67 1.65 -0.11 16.40
N THR A 68 1.29 0.56 17.46
CA THR A 68 0.11 0.28 18.29
C THR A 68 -1.17 0.97 17.78
N GLU A 69 -1.03 1.90 16.83
CA GLU A 69 -2.15 2.57 16.17
C GLU A 69 -2.53 1.85 14.87
N THR A 70 -3.69 2.16 14.34
CA THR A 70 -4.14 1.64 13.05
C THR A 70 -4.26 2.76 12.05
N MET A 71 -3.43 2.75 11.02
CA MET A 71 -3.59 3.63 9.86
C MET A 71 -4.68 3.10 8.94
N THR A 72 -5.84 3.71 8.97
CA THR A 72 -6.93 3.38 8.04
C THR A 72 -6.69 4.00 6.66
N VAL A 73 -7.38 3.49 5.64
CA VAL A 73 -7.31 4.11 4.30
C VAL A 73 -7.88 5.54 4.29
N ALA A 74 -8.83 5.84 5.18
CA ALA A 74 -9.39 7.20 5.32
C ALA A 74 -8.38 8.17 5.93
N ASP A 75 -7.62 7.73 6.94
CA ASP A 75 -6.56 8.54 7.56
C ASP A 75 -5.42 8.78 6.57
N TYR A 76 -5.01 7.73 5.85
CA TYR A 76 -4.02 7.85 4.79
C TYR A 76 -4.46 8.85 3.72
N GLN A 77 -5.68 8.71 3.20
CA GLN A 77 -6.24 9.61 2.19
C GLN A 77 -6.23 11.07 2.68
N GLN A 78 -6.66 11.30 3.91
CA GLN A 78 -6.69 12.65 4.50
C GLN A 78 -5.29 13.26 4.58
N GLN A 79 -4.31 12.51 5.08
CA GLN A 79 -2.93 12.98 5.18
C GLN A 79 -2.30 13.23 3.80
N ALA A 80 -2.50 12.30 2.86
CA ALA A 80 -1.99 12.44 1.50
C ALA A 80 -2.60 13.64 0.78
N GLN A 81 -3.92 13.85 0.87
CA GLN A 81 -4.59 15.00 0.28
C GLN A 81 -4.16 16.32 0.91
N ALA A 82 -3.94 16.35 2.24
CA ALA A 82 -3.41 17.52 2.91
C ALA A 82 -2.02 17.91 2.38
N LEU A 83 -1.15 16.94 2.12
CA LEU A 83 0.16 17.17 1.51
C LEU A 83 0.03 17.64 0.05
N ILE A 84 -0.80 16.96 -0.75
CA ILE A 84 -1.02 17.31 -2.18
C ILE A 84 -1.53 18.73 -2.34
N ASN A 85 -2.40 19.18 -1.44
CA ASN A 85 -2.99 20.51 -1.46
C ASN A 85 -2.17 21.58 -0.69
N SER A 86 -1.05 21.18 -0.08
CA SER A 86 -0.25 22.07 0.74
C SER A 86 0.57 23.05 -0.11
N PRO A 87 0.43 24.36 0.08
CA PRO A 87 1.30 25.34 -0.56
C PRO A 87 2.71 25.37 0.04
N LEU A 88 2.93 24.65 1.15
CA LEU A 88 4.17 24.69 1.93
C LEU A 88 5.17 23.61 1.52
N LEU A 89 4.80 22.68 0.61
CA LEU A 89 5.79 21.75 0.09
C LEU A 89 6.82 22.54 -0.73
N PRO A 90 8.11 22.40 -0.44
CA PRO A 90 9.17 23.28 -0.95
C PRO A 90 9.41 23.19 -2.46
N HIS A 91 8.60 22.47 -3.21
CA HIS A 91 8.83 22.11 -4.62
C HIS A 91 7.68 22.50 -5.58
N SER A 92 6.80 23.43 -5.22
CA SER A 92 5.94 24.06 -6.23
C SER A 92 6.79 24.95 -7.16
N PRO A 93 6.85 24.71 -8.48
CA PRO A 93 5.79 24.09 -9.31
C PRO A 93 6.04 22.62 -9.73
N ALA A 94 6.99 21.90 -9.14
CA ALA A 94 7.26 20.52 -9.53
C ALA A 94 6.06 19.59 -9.25
N PRO A 95 5.83 18.55 -10.08
CA PRO A 95 4.79 17.56 -9.81
C PRO A 95 5.16 16.73 -8.58
N LEU A 96 4.16 16.30 -7.81
CA LEU A 96 4.38 15.38 -6.69
C LEU A 96 4.43 13.93 -7.19
N LEU A 97 5.27 13.09 -6.57
CA LEU A 97 5.33 11.66 -6.90
C LEU A 97 4.62 10.85 -5.80
N LEU A 98 3.58 10.10 -6.17
CA LEU A 98 2.90 9.14 -5.30
C LEU A 98 3.39 7.74 -5.65
N VAL A 99 4.12 7.07 -4.75
CA VAL A 99 4.88 5.87 -5.07
C VAL A 99 4.52 4.73 -4.13
N GLY A 100 4.09 3.59 -4.68
CA GLY A 100 3.85 2.45 -3.81
C GLY A 100 3.22 1.23 -4.45
N GLY A 101 2.97 0.24 -3.61
CA GLY A 101 2.35 -1.04 -3.97
C GLY A 101 0.97 -1.27 -3.34
N THR A 102 0.49 -0.35 -2.49
CA THR A 102 -0.82 -0.47 -1.86
C THR A 102 -1.90 0.14 -2.76
N GLY A 103 -2.49 -0.71 -3.61
CA GLY A 103 -3.46 -0.27 -4.62
C GLY A 103 -4.64 0.50 -4.05
N LEU A 104 -5.11 0.13 -2.84
CA LEU A 104 -6.21 0.85 -2.18
C LEU A 104 -5.82 2.28 -1.79
N TYR A 105 -4.58 2.51 -1.34
CA TYR A 105 -4.07 3.85 -1.03
C TYR A 105 -4.00 4.70 -2.29
N ILE A 106 -3.41 4.17 -3.36
CA ILE A 106 -3.34 4.87 -4.66
C ILE A 106 -4.75 5.18 -5.17
N ARG A 107 -5.66 4.20 -5.16
CA ARG A 107 -7.04 4.39 -5.60
C ARG A 107 -7.77 5.46 -4.79
N SER A 108 -7.57 5.50 -3.47
CA SER A 108 -8.23 6.49 -2.61
C SER A 108 -7.90 7.93 -3.02
N ILE A 109 -6.68 8.16 -3.55
CA ILE A 109 -6.23 9.46 -4.04
C ILE A 109 -6.69 9.68 -5.49
N VAL A 110 -6.35 8.75 -6.39
CA VAL A 110 -6.57 8.92 -7.85
C VAL A 110 -8.04 8.98 -8.23
N GLN A 111 -8.88 8.21 -7.56
CA GLN A 111 -10.33 8.21 -7.78
C GLN A 111 -11.11 9.07 -6.77
N GLY A 112 -10.42 9.66 -5.79
CA GLY A 112 -11.08 10.46 -4.76
C GLY A 112 -12.18 9.67 -4.04
N MET A 113 -11.84 8.46 -3.54
CA MET A 113 -12.83 7.58 -2.92
C MET A 113 -13.54 8.26 -1.75
N LYS A 114 -14.87 8.19 -1.71
CA LYS A 114 -15.64 8.46 -0.50
C LYS A 114 -15.55 7.24 0.40
N ILE A 115 -14.97 7.43 1.59
CA ILE A 115 -14.73 6.37 2.56
C ILE A 115 -15.55 6.68 3.81
N PRO A 116 -16.47 5.79 4.24
CA PRO A 116 -17.21 5.98 5.48
C PRO A 116 -16.27 6.14 6.68
N ARG A 117 -16.37 7.27 7.37
CA ARG A 117 -15.54 7.60 8.54
C ARG A 117 -16.11 6.96 9.80
N VAL A 118 -16.16 5.64 9.80
CA VAL A 118 -16.59 4.82 10.94
C VAL A 118 -15.36 4.10 11.47
N ALA A 119 -15.00 4.39 12.73
CA ALA A 119 -13.91 3.68 13.37
C ALA A 119 -14.25 2.20 13.56
N PRO A 120 -13.28 1.29 13.46
CA PRO A 120 -13.50 -0.11 13.79
C PRO A 120 -14.03 -0.27 15.22
N ASN A 121 -15.09 -1.05 15.39
CA ASN A 121 -15.65 -1.40 16.69
C ASN A 121 -15.38 -2.88 17.01
N PRO A 122 -14.34 -3.21 17.79
CA PRO A 122 -13.95 -4.59 18.07
C PRO A 122 -15.05 -5.42 18.74
N GLU A 123 -15.84 -4.81 19.60
CA GLU A 123 -16.93 -5.50 20.31
C GLU A 123 -18.05 -5.90 19.33
N LEU A 124 -18.52 -4.97 18.51
CA LEU A 124 -19.52 -5.25 17.48
C LEU A 124 -19.00 -6.28 16.48
N ARG A 125 -17.73 -6.19 16.06
CA ARG A 125 -17.12 -7.17 15.15
C ARG A 125 -17.13 -8.57 15.75
N SER A 126 -16.71 -8.71 17.01
CA SER A 126 -16.69 -10.00 17.70
C SER A 126 -18.10 -10.61 17.81
N GLN A 127 -19.12 -9.79 18.10
CA GLN A 127 -20.52 -10.22 18.13
C GLN A 127 -20.98 -10.70 16.75
N LEU A 128 -20.69 -9.93 15.70
CA LEU A 128 -21.05 -10.31 14.32
C LEU A 128 -20.33 -11.57 13.89
N GLU A 129 -19.02 -11.66 14.11
CA GLU A 129 -18.21 -12.83 13.72
C GLU A 129 -18.70 -14.13 14.34
N SER A 130 -19.25 -14.08 15.57
CA SER A 130 -19.82 -15.24 16.26
C SER A 130 -21.02 -15.87 15.54
N LEU A 131 -21.69 -15.11 14.65
CA LEU A 131 -22.85 -15.59 13.87
C LEU A 131 -22.43 -16.45 12.66
N GLY A 132 -21.17 -16.35 12.23
CA GLY A 132 -20.65 -17.05 11.07
C GLY A 132 -20.99 -16.40 9.73
N GLN A 133 -20.12 -16.63 8.72
CA GLN A 133 -20.15 -15.91 7.43
C GLN A 133 -21.46 -16.04 6.66
N SER A 134 -22.07 -17.23 6.65
CA SER A 134 -23.32 -17.45 5.92
C SER A 134 -24.46 -16.56 6.45
N GLN A 135 -24.55 -16.42 7.76
CA GLN A 135 -25.58 -15.58 8.39
C GLN A 135 -25.26 -14.09 8.17
N LEU A 136 -23.99 -13.69 8.33
CA LEU A 136 -23.55 -12.32 8.06
C LEU A 136 -23.86 -11.89 6.63
N TYR A 137 -23.60 -12.76 5.64
CA TYR A 137 -23.90 -12.45 4.27
C TYR A 137 -25.42 -12.34 4.00
N GLY A 138 -26.23 -13.20 4.62
CA GLY A 138 -27.69 -13.08 4.60
C GLY A 138 -28.18 -11.76 5.18
N MET A 139 -27.59 -11.30 6.29
CA MET A 139 -27.88 -9.98 6.88
C MET A 139 -27.49 -8.84 5.92
N LEU A 140 -26.32 -8.94 5.30
CA LEU A 140 -25.87 -7.96 4.29
C LEU A 140 -26.84 -7.86 3.11
N GLN A 141 -27.34 -8.99 2.62
CA GLN A 141 -28.33 -9.02 1.53
C GLN A 141 -29.65 -8.27 1.90
N GLN A 142 -30.01 -8.27 3.17
CA GLN A 142 -31.20 -7.57 3.64
C GLN A 142 -30.98 -6.07 3.83
N VAL A 143 -29.85 -5.67 4.43
CA VAL A 143 -29.60 -4.26 4.80
C VAL A 143 -28.93 -3.45 3.69
N ASP A 144 -28.15 -4.11 2.81
CA ASP A 144 -27.48 -3.49 1.68
C ASP A 144 -27.38 -4.45 0.48
N PRO A 145 -28.47 -4.64 -0.28
CA PRO A 145 -28.48 -5.47 -1.47
C PRO A 145 -27.45 -5.04 -2.50
N VAL A 146 -27.21 -3.73 -2.64
CA VAL A 146 -26.24 -3.17 -3.61
C VAL A 146 -24.81 -3.60 -3.27
N ALA A 147 -24.42 -3.53 -1.99
CA ALA A 147 -23.11 -4.01 -1.56
C ALA A 147 -23.00 -5.52 -1.68
N SER A 148 -24.05 -6.28 -1.37
CA SER A 148 -24.04 -7.75 -1.46
C SER A 148 -23.79 -8.26 -2.87
N HIS A 149 -24.23 -7.56 -3.91
CA HIS A 149 -23.91 -7.91 -5.31
C HIS A 149 -22.42 -7.68 -5.67
N LYS A 150 -21.74 -6.80 -4.95
CA LYS A 150 -20.31 -6.47 -5.21
C LYS A 150 -19.35 -7.25 -4.30
N ILE A 151 -19.82 -7.73 -3.16
CA ILE A 151 -19.05 -8.47 -2.17
C ILE A 151 -19.33 -9.97 -2.36
N HIS A 152 -18.27 -10.75 -2.58
CA HIS A 152 -18.43 -12.20 -2.69
C HIS A 152 -18.92 -12.81 -1.38
N ALA A 153 -19.80 -13.82 -1.45
CA ALA A 153 -20.42 -14.45 -0.28
C ALA A 153 -19.41 -14.99 0.77
N ASN A 154 -18.19 -15.33 0.34
CA ASN A 154 -17.12 -15.80 1.23
C ASN A 154 -16.14 -14.69 1.67
N ASP A 155 -16.40 -13.43 1.33
CA ASP A 155 -15.54 -12.30 1.74
C ASP A 155 -15.98 -11.79 3.12
N CYS A 156 -15.49 -12.47 4.16
CA CYS A 156 -15.82 -12.18 5.55
C CYS A 156 -15.48 -10.73 5.95
N LEU A 157 -14.30 -10.25 5.53
CA LEU A 157 -13.81 -8.94 5.94
C LEU A 157 -14.66 -7.81 5.37
N ARG A 158 -15.04 -7.90 4.09
CA ARG A 158 -15.89 -6.88 3.47
C ARG A 158 -17.33 -6.96 3.94
N THR A 159 -17.86 -8.17 4.13
CA THR A 159 -19.19 -8.39 4.71
C THR A 159 -19.28 -7.78 6.11
N LEU A 160 -18.32 -8.10 6.98
CA LEU A 160 -18.23 -7.58 8.33
C LEU A 160 -18.15 -6.05 8.34
N ARG A 161 -17.31 -5.48 7.48
CA ARG A 161 -17.17 -4.02 7.37
C ARG A 161 -18.47 -3.33 6.91
N ALA A 162 -19.16 -3.90 5.96
CA ALA A 162 -20.42 -3.34 5.47
C ALA A 162 -21.49 -3.33 6.56
N LEU A 163 -21.61 -4.43 7.31
CA LEU A 163 -22.53 -4.52 8.44
C LEU A 163 -22.14 -3.59 9.59
N GLU A 164 -20.84 -3.53 9.95
CA GLU A 164 -20.34 -2.60 10.95
C GLU A 164 -20.74 -1.15 10.65
N VAL A 165 -20.51 -0.71 9.41
CA VAL A 165 -20.90 0.64 8.97
C VAL A 165 -22.39 0.85 9.11
N PHE A 166 -23.22 -0.10 8.65
CA PHE A 166 -24.67 -0.02 8.76
C PHE A 166 -25.14 0.05 10.21
N TYR A 167 -24.68 -0.84 11.09
CA TYR A 167 -25.12 -0.86 12.48
C TYR A 167 -24.68 0.35 13.29
N ILE A 168 -23.58 1.00 12.92
CA ILE A 168 -23.11 2.22 13.58
C ILE A 168 -23.83 3.46 13.06
N THR A 169 -24.10 3.53 11.73
CA THR A 169 -24.61 4.76 11.10
C THR A 169 -26.10 4.73 10.76
N GLY A 170 -26.70 3.55 10.70
CA GLY A 170 -28.05 3.33 10.16
C GLY A 170 -28.17 3.46 8.64
N ILE A 171 -27.06 3.70 7.93
CA ILE A 171 -27.03 3.94 6.47
C ILE A 171 -26.20 2.84 5.80
N PRO A 172 -26.70 2.19 4.73
CA PRO A 172 -25.94 1.21 3.97
C PRO A 172 -24.59 1.73 3.47
N ILE A 173 -23.56 0.85 3.49
CA ILE A 173 -22.21 1.26 3.03
C ILE A 173 -22.21 1.68 1.55
N SER A 174 -23.07 1.07 0.73
CA SER A 174 -23.19 1.41 -0.69
C SER A 174 -23.68 2.84 -0.94
N GLU A 175 -24.40 3.44 -0.01
CA GLU A 175 -24.85 4.84 -0.08
C GLU A 175 -23.78 5.83 0.40
N GLN A 176 -22.86 5.36 1.24
CA GLN A 176 -21.77 6.19 1.80
C GLN A 176 -20.49 6.13 0.96
N GLN A 177 -20.38 5.14 0.07
CA GLN A 177 -19.25 4.98 -0.83
C GLN A 177 -19.50 5.70 -2.17
N GLY A 178 -18.42 6.06 -2.82
CA GLY A 178 -18.44 6.68 -4.15
C GLY A 178 -17.06 7.12 -4.55
N GLU A 179 -16.99 7.79 -5.69
CA GLU A 179 -15.75 8.35 -6.23
C GLU A 179 -15.99 9.82 -6.60
N HIS A 180 -15.01 10.64 -6.30
CA HIS A 180 -14.97 12.04 -6.69
C HIS A 180 -13.53 12.35 -7.12
N PRO A 181 -13.17 12.00 -8.36
CA PRO A 181 -11.81 12.19 -8.87
C PRO A 181 -11.37 13.64 -8.70
N PRO A 182 -10.10 13.86 -8.34
CA PRO A 182 -9.59 15.22 -8.16
C PRO A 182 -9.50 15.97 -9.48
N ASP A 183 -9.59 17.30 -9.42
CA ASP A 183 -9.54 18.18 -10.59
C ASP A 183 -8.12 18.43 -11.13
N TYR A 184 -7.08 18.00 -10.39
CA TYR A 184 -5.71 18.12 -10.87
C TYR A 184 -5.31 16.95 -11.77
N PRO A 185 -4.44 17.21 -12.77
CA PRO A 185 -3.99 16.17 -13.69
C PRO A 185 -3.14 15.11 -12.98
N ILE A 186 -3.33 13.84 -13.40
CA ILE A 186 -2.65 12.67 -12.86
C ILE A 186 -2.07 11.83 -14.00
N LEU A 187 -0.74 11.59 -13.98
CA LEU A 187 -0.10 10.59 -14.82
C LEU A 187 0.14 9.33 -14.00
N GLN A 188 -0.27 8.16 -14.51
CA GLN A 188 -0.09 6.88 -13.82
C GLN A 188 0.89 5.99 -14.58
N ILE A 189 2.01 5.66 -13.95
CA ILE A 189 3.08 4.82 -14.48
C ILE A 189 3.11 3.52 -13.70
N GLY A 190 2.95 2.40 -14.40
CA GLY A 190 3.02 1.06 -13.85
C GLY A 190 4.35 0.38 -14.20
N LEU A 191 4.99 -0.25 -13.22
CA LEU A 191 6.14 -1.12 -13.47
C LEU A 191 5.74 -2.59 -13.36
N ASP A 192 6.05 -3.35 -14.39
CA ASP A 192 5.93 -4.81 -14.40
C ASP A 192 7.20 -5.44 -14.99
N CYS A 193 7.40 -6.72 -14.78
CA CYS A 193 8.51 -7.48 -15.39
C CYS A 193 8.10 -8.95 -15.53
N ASP A 194 8.96 -9.73 -16.13
CA ASP A 194 8.78 -11.19 -16.23
C ASP A 194 8.60 -11.83 -14.83
N VAL A 195 7.74 -12.86 -14.73
CA VAL A 195 7.38 -13.50 -13.44
C VAL A 195 8.57 -14.23 -12.81
N GLU A 196 9.41 -14.86 -13.63
CA GLU A 196 10.58 -15.60 -13.14
C GLU A 196 11.65 -14.63 -12.64
N LYS A 197 11.91 -13.57 -13.41
CA LYS A 197 12.81 -12.49 -13.00
C LYS A 197 12.33 -11.80 -11.73
N LEU A 198 11.03 -11.55 -11.61
CA LEU A 198 10.44 -11.01 -10.38
C LEU A 198 10.69 -11.95 -9.19
N GLY A 199 10.54 -13.27 -9.40
CA GLY A 199 10.84 -14.26 -8.38
C GLY A 199 12.30 -14.22 -7.91
N LEU A 200 13.25 -14.05 -8.83
CA LEU A 200 14.67 -13.89 -8.48
C LEU A 200 14.95 -12.59 -7.72
N ARG A 201 14.34 -11.48 -8.12
CA ARG A 201 14.45 -10.18 -7.42
C ARG A 201 13.89 -10.27 -6.00
N ILE A 202 12.75 -10.95 -5.81
CA ILE A 202 12.15 -11.18 -4.50
C ILE A 202 13.11 -11.98 -3.62
N ARG A 203 13.68 -13.09 -4.12
CA ARG A 203 14.63 -13.90 -3.38
C ARG A 203 15.86 -13.09 -2.95
N LYS A 204 16.50 -12.40 -3.88
CA LYS A 204 17.67 -11.56 -3.61
C LYS A 204 17.36 -10.48 -2.55
N ARG A 205 16.19 -9.86 -2.65
CA ARG A 205 15.75 -8.85 -1.68
C ARG A 205 15.53 -9.47 -0.29
N THR A 206 14.94 -10.66 -0.20
CA THR A 206 14.75 -11.37 1.08
C THR A 206 16.10 -11.71 1.71
N GLU A 207 17.06 -12.19 0.92
CA GLU A 207 18.42 -12.47 1.39
C GLU A 207 19.11 -11.20 1.91
N GLN A 208 18.95 -10.09 1.19
CA GLN A 208 19.48 -8.79 1.63
C GLN A 208 18.84 -8.32 2.94
N MET A 209 17.51 -8.42 3.09
CA MET A 209 16.81 -8.05 4.32
C MET A 209 17.31 -8.87 5.52
N LEU A 210 17.57 -10.16 5.34
CA LEU A 210 18.15 -11.01 6.39
C LEU A 210 19.58 -10.57 6.75
N ALA A 211 20.40 -10.24 5.74
CA ALA A 211 21.75 -9.74 5.94
C ALA A 211 21.77 -8.36 6.62
N ASP A 212 20.81 -7.50 6.31
CA ASP A 212 20.66 -6.17 6.90
C ASP A 212 20.10 -6.20 8.33
N GLY A 213 19.71 -7.37 8.86
CA GLY A 213 19.32 -7.53 10.26
C GLY A 213 17.82 -7.67 10.51
N LEU A 214 17.02 -8.15 9.53
CA LEU A 214 15.57 -8.36 9.69
C LEU A 214 15.23 -9.19 10.94
N VAL A 215 16.05 -10.21 11.30
CA VAL A 215 15.83 -11.02 12.50
C VAL A 215 15.92 -10.16 13.75
N ALA A 216 16.93 -9.30 13.85
CA ALA A 216 17.12 -8.41 14.99
C ALA A 216 16.01 -7.36 15.09
N GLU A 217 15.54 -6.83 13.95
CA GLU A 217 14.39 -5.92 13.90
C GLU A 217 13.14 -6.60 14.49
N VAL A 218 12.81 -7.82 14.04
CA VAL A 218 11.63 -8.53 14.54
C VAL A 218 11.76 -8.88 16.02
N GLU A 219 12.94 -9.33 16.46
CA GLU A 219 13.19 -9.62 17.88
C GLU A 219 12.99 -8.37 18.76
N TYR A 220 13.51 -7.23 18.31
CA TYR A 220 13.32 -5.95 19.00
C TYR A 220 11.85 -5.55 19.09
N LEU A 221 11.10 -5.67 17.99
CA LEU A 221 9.68 -5.34 17.94
C LEU A 221 8.85 -6.26 18.84
N CYS A 222 9.15 -7.57 18.84
CA CYS A 222 8.50 -8.53 19.73
C CYS A 222 8.74 -8.19 21.21
N LYS A 223 9.97 -7.83 21.58
CA LYS A 223 10.33 -7.42 22.96
C LYS A 223 9.64 -6.13 23.39
N LYS A 224 9.55 -5.17 22.46
CA LYS A 224 9.02 -3.83 22.75
C LYS A 224 7.49 -3.78 22.79
N TYR A 225 6.82 -4.44 21.85
CA TYR A 225 5.38 -4.31 21.64
C TYR A 225 4.58 -5.56 22.00
N GLY A 226 5.26 -6.66 22.28
CA GLY A 226 4.63 -7.97 22.53
C GLY A 226 4.34 -8.75 21.26
N LEU A 227 4.20 -10.07 21.42
CA LEU A 227 3.99 -11.01 20.32
C LEU A 227 2.63 -10.87 19.62
N GLU A 228 1.65 -10.27 20.31
CA GLU A 228 0.29 -10.11 19.83
C GLU A 228 0.09 -8.84 18.95
N LEU A 229 1.15 -8.05 18.72
CA LEU A 229 1.06 -6.88 17.85
C LEU A 229 0.63 -7.33 16.43
N PRO A 230 -0.50 -6.83 15.88
CA PRO A 230 -1.02 -7.29 14.59
C PRO A 230 -0.04 -7.12 13.42
N LEU A 231 0.82 -6.12 13.47
CA LEU A 231 1.84 -5.88 12.44
C LEU A 231 2.88 -7.00 12.36
N LEU A 232 3.15 -7.70 13.46
CA LEU A 232 4.05 -8.86 13.48
C LEU A 232 3.47 -10.10 12.79
N ASN A 233 2.19 -10.08 12.42
CA ASN A 233 1.55 -11.12 11.61
C ASN A 233 1.51 -10.75 10.11
N THR A 234 2.32 -9.79 9.69
CA THR A 234 2.43 -9.38 8.30
C THR A 234 3.62 -10.05 7.62
N LEU A 235 3.61 -10.04 6.30
CA LEU A 235 4.61 -10.65 5.42
C LEU A 235 6.04 -10.23 5.82
N GLY A 236 6.91 -11.20 5.95
CA GLY A 236 8.30 -11.05 6.40
C GLY A 236 8.45 -11.12 7.92
N TYR A 237 7.57 -10.44 8.65
CA TYR A 237 7.58 -10.40 10.12
C TYR A 237 7.02 -11.69 10.73
N GLN A 238 5.93 -12.20 10.20
CA GLN A 238 5.31 -13.43 10.70
C GLN A 238 6.24 -14.62 10.60
N GLU A 239 6.94 -14.77 9.49
CA GLU A 239 7.84 -15.89 9.25
C GLU A 239 9.06 -15.83 10.18
N ILE A 240 9.62 -14.63 10.38
CA ILE A 240 10.73 -14.45 11.34
C ILE A 240 10.25 -14.64 12.78
N LYS A 241 9.03 -14.22 13.13
CA LYS A 241 8.44 -14.51 14.45
C LYS A 241 8.34 -16.01 14.71
N GLN A 242 7.92 -16.81 13.73
CA GLN A 242 7.89 -18.29 13.83
C GLN A 242 9.30 -18.88 14.01
N TYR A 243 10.29 -18.35 13.30
CA TYR A 243 11.69 -18.74 13.51
C TYR A 243 12.16 -18.44 14.94
N LEU A 244 11.88 -17.24 15.46
CA LEU A 244 12.25 -16.85 16.82
C LEU A 244 11.54 -17.67 17.89
N ALA A 245 10.34 -18.17 17.61
CA ALA A 245 9.61 -19.11 18.47
C ALA A 245 10.18 -20.54 18.44
N GLY A 246 11.05 -20.84 17.46
CA GLY A 246 11.59 -22.19 17.27
C GLY A 246 10.68 -23.14 16.48
N ASP A 247 9.60 -22.62 15.88
CA ASP A 247 8.64 -23.42 15.10
C ASP A 247 9.21 -23.87 13.76
N ILE A 248 10.08 -23.06 13.16
CA ILE A 248 10.73 -23.30 11.86
C ILE A 248 12.21 -22.86 11.90
N SER A 249 13.01 -23.37 10.98
CA SER A 249 14.39 -22.91 10.76
C SER A 249 14.43 -21.56 10.01
N LEU A 250 15.58 -20.87 10.06
CA LEU A 250 15.76 -19.62 9.32
C LEU A 250 15.67 -19.81 7.81
N ASP A 251 16.15 -20.95 7.30
CA ASP A 251 16.04 -21.28 5.88
C ASP A 251 14.58 -21.51 5.47
N GLU A 252 13.79 -22.19 6.29
CA GLU A 252 12.35 -22.34 6.05
C GLU A 252 11.63 -20.98 6.10
N ALA A 253 11.95 -20.14 7.07
CA ALA A 253 11.41 -18.78 7.14
C ALA A 253 11.72 -17.97 5.87
N LYS A 254 12.97 -18.04 5.37
CA LYS A 254 13.38 -17.41 4.12
C LYS A 254 12.55 -17.89 2.93
N GLU A 255 12.38 -19.22 2.76
CA GLU A 255 11.60 -19.77 1.66
C GLU A 255 10.12 -19.38 1.76
N LEU A 256 9.54 -19.34 2.95
CA LEU A 256 8.17 -18.88 3.19
C LEU A 256 8.00 -17.39 2.86
N ILE A 257 8.95 -16.53 3.26
CA ILE A 257 8.93 -15.11 2.90
C ILE A 257 8.94 -14.95 1.37
N VAL A 258 9.80 -15.67 0.66
CA VAL A 258 9.86 -15.64 -0.81
C VAL A 258 8.54 -16.10 -1.42
N LEU A 259 7.98 -17.21 -0.94
CA LEU A 259 6.70 -17.75 -1.42
C LEU A 259 5.56 -16.76 -1.22
N HIS A 260 5.39 -16.26 -0.01
CA HIS A 260 4.30 -15.35 0.32
C HIS A 260 4.46 -13.98 -0.36
N THR A 261 5.70 -13.51 -0.54
CA THR A 261 5.98 -12.29 -1.31
C THR A 261 5.62 -12.44 -2.79
N ARG A 262 5.89 -13.61 -3.41
CA ARG A 262 5.45 -13.90 -4.79
C ARG A 262 3.92 -13.91 -4.90
N GLN A 263 3.23 -14.50 -3.94
CA GLN A 263 1.76 -14.49 -3.89
C GLN A 263 1.21 -13.05 -3.72
N PHE A 264 1.83 -12.25 -2.88
CA PHE A 264 1.48 -10.85 -2.69
C PHE A 264 1.70 -10.05 -3.97
N ALA A 265 2.85 -10.19 -4.62
CA ALA A 265 3.15 -9.56 -5.91
C ALA A 265 2.13 -9.94 -7.00
N LYS A 266 1.71 -11.23 -7.06
CA LYS A 266 0.65 -11.68 -7.97
C LYS A 266 -0.68 -10.94 -7.71
N ARG A 267 -1.08 -10.77 -6.43
CA ARG A 267 -2.30 -10.01 -6.08
C ARG A 267 -2.18 -8.54 -6.49
N GLN A 268 -1.02 -7.90 -6.28
CA GLN A 268 -0.79 -6.52 -6.70
C GLN A 268 -0.87 -6.37 -8.22
N ARG A 269 -0.25 -7.27 -8.99
CA ARG A 269 -0.35 -7.28 -10.48
C ARG A 269 -1.80 -7.38 -10.95
N THR A 270 -2.58 -8.30 -10.38
CA THR A 270 -4.00 -8.45 -10.70
C THR A 270 -4.77 -7.17 -10.37
N TRP A 271 -4.49 -6.56 -9.23
CA TRP A 271 -5.12 -5.31 -8.83
C TRP A 271 -4.84 -4.18 -9.82
N PHE A 272 -3.57 -3.89 -10.10
CA PHE A 272 -3.21 -2.76 -10.95
C PHE A 272 -3.59 -2.95 -12.42
N ARG A 273 -3.58 -4.18 -12.94
CA ARG A 273 -4.00 -4.48 -14.32
C ARG A 273 -5.49 -4.23 -14.59
N ALA A 274 -6.30 -4.11 -13.54
CA ALA A 274 -7.71 -3.74 -13.67
C ALA A 274 -7.92 -2.25 -14.03
N TYR A 275 -6.85 -1.42 -14.02
CA TYR A 275 -6.92 0.02 -14.28
C TYR A 275 -6.28 0.38 -15.61
N PRO A 276 -7.10 0.64 -16.66
CA PRO A 276 -6.60 0.93 -18.03
C PRO A 276 -5.83 2.25 -18.14
N GLN A 277 -5.95 3.15 -17.16
CA GLN A 277 -5.28 4.45 -17.13
C GLN A 277 -3.78 4.33 -16.82
N ILE A 278 -3.31 3.17 -16.37
CA ILE A 278 -1.91 2.95 -16.04
C ILE A 278 -1.13 2.66 -17.33
N GLU A 279 -0.14 3.49 -17.62
CA GLU A 279 0.84 3.26 -18.67
C GLU A 279 1.94 2.32 -18.15
N TRP A 280 2.09 1.16 -18.81
CA TRP A 280 2.96 0.09 -18.32
C TRP A 280 4.32 0.10 -18.97
N PHE A 281 5.38 -0.02 -18.14
CA PHE A 281 6.77 -0.11 -18.55
C PHE A 281 7.42 -1.40 -18.03
N ASP A 282 8.32 -1.94 -18.84
CA ASP A 282 9.13 -3.10 -18.45
C ASP A 282 10.23 -2.64 -17.46
N ALA A 283 10.17 -3.16 -16.25
CA ALA A 283 11.14 -2.87 -15.20
C ALA A 283 12.56 -3.45 -15.47
N ASP A 284 12.69 -4.31 -16.47
CA ASP A 284 13.97 -4.88 -16.92
C ASP A 284 14.58 -4.11 -18.09
N ASP A 285 13.90 -3.10 -18.60
CA ASP A 285 14.39 -2.29 -19.72
C ASP A 285 15.61 -1.44 -19.27
N PRO A 286 16.76 -1.56 -19.93
CA PRO A 286 17.95 -0.79 -19.59
C PRO A 286 17.75 0.72 -19.73
N ASP A 287 16.85 1.14 -20.61
CA ASP A 287 16.51 2.54 -20.88
C ASP A 287 15.24 3.00 -20.15
N LEU A 288 14.81 2.25 -19.12
CA LEU A 288 13.54 2.49 -18.40
C LEU A 288 13.37 3.96 -18.01
N LEU A 289 14.40 4.58 -17.43
CA LEU A 289 14.31 5.97 -16.96
C LEU A 289 13.98 6.94 -18.12
N GLU A 290 14.66 6.79 -19.25
CA GLU A 290 14.44 7.68 -20.41
C GLU A 290 13.10 7.40 -21.11
N LYS A 291 12.67 6.13 -21.15
CA LYS A 291 11.34 5.77 -21.68
C LYS A 291 10.21 6.33 -20.81
N VAL A 292 10.36 6.29 -19.50
CA VAL A 292 9.40 6.89 -18.56
C VAL A 292 9.48 8.42 -18.58
N TRP A 293 10.66 8.98 -18.84
CA TRP A 293 10.83 10.43 -18.91
C TRP A 293 10.01 11.08 -20.05
N GLN A 294 9.84 10.40 -21.17
CA GLN A 294 9.09 10.93 -22.30
C GLN A 294 7.62 11.26 -21.96
N PRO A 295 6.79 10.33 -21.43
CA PRO A 295 5.44 10.67 -21.01
C PRO A 295 5.41 11.69 -19.86
N VAL A 296 6.40 11.69 -18.97
CA VAL A 296 6.51 12.71 -17.91
C VAL A 296 6.69 14.10 -18.54
N GLN A 297 7.57 14.29 -19.52
CA GLN A 297 7.75 15.58 -20.22
C GLN A 297 6.44 16.00 -20.91
N ASN A 298 5.84 15.13 -21.68
CA ASN A 298 4.55 15.40 -22.34
C ASN A 298 3.46 15.83 -21.35
N PHE A 299 3.41 15.17 -20.19
CA PHE A 299 2.46 15.51 -19.12
C PHE A 299 2.74 16.89 -18.51
N LEU A 300 3.99 17.27 -18.39
CA LEU A 300 4.37 18.59 -17.89
C LEU A 300 4.01 19.70 -18.88
N ASP A 301 4.26 19.46 -20.18
CA ASP A 301 4.05 20.43 -21.25
C ASP A 301 2.56 20.66 -21.57
N ASN A 302 1.75 19.60 -21.58
CA ASN A 302 0.33 19.63 -21.96
C ASN A 302 -0.61 20.21 -20.88
N SER A 303 -0.09 20.59 -19.73
CA SER A 303 -0.89 21.10 -18.61
C SER A 303 -0.71 22.59 -18.33
N ASN A 304 -0.25 23.35 -19.35
CA ASN A 304 -0.17 24.83 -19.33
C ASN A 304 -1.41 25.46 -19.94
#